data_13191a14a8808711ce16af001fcd89f3
#
_entry.id   13191a14a8808711ce16af001fcd89f3
#
_cell.length_a   1.000
_cell.length_b   1.000
_cell.length_c   1.000
_cell.angle_alpha   90.00
_cell.angle_beta   90.00
_cell.angle_gamma   90.00
#
_symmetry.space_group_name_H-M   'P 1'
#
loop_
_entity.id
_entity.type
_entity.pdbx_description
1 polymer ?
#
loop_
_entity_poly.entity_id
_entity_poly.type
_entity_poly.pdbx_seq_one_letter_code
_entity_poly.pdbx_strand_id
1 'polypeptide(L)'
;MCIRDSIKSAFGLQQVTGGAVGAAILQGIKRGLFSNEAGMGSAPNAAATAAVPHPVKQGLIQSLGVFFDTMLVCTATAIMILLYSGLKFGESAPQGVAVTQSALNEHLGSAGGIFLTVAITLFAFSSVVGNYYYCLLYTSDAADE
;
A
#
# COMPACT_ATOMS: atom_id res chain seq x y z
N MET A 1 -4.48 24.02 39.39
CA MET A 1 -4.00 23.44 38.17
C MET A 1 -4.50 24.29 37.02
N CYS A 2 -3.62 25.08 36.44
CA CYS A 2 -4.04 26.21 35.60
C CYS A 2 -4.15 25.80 34.12
N ILE A 3 -5.17 26.34 33.44
CA ILE A 3 -5.39 26.26 31.98
C ILE A 3 -4.07 26.48 31.20
N ARG A 4 -3.23 27.39 31.71
CA ARG A 4 -1.88 27.66 31.16
C ARG A 4 -0.95 26.45 31.17
N ASP A 5 -1.02 25.57 32.17
CA ASP A 5 -0.18 24.36 32.25
C ASP A 5 -0.70 23.27 31.31
N SER A 6 -2.01 23.19 31.14
CA SER A 6 -2.64 22.30 30.16
C SER A 6 -2.29 22.69 28.72
N ILE A 7 -2.31 24.00 28.40
CA ILE A 7 -1.91 24.50 27.08
C ILE A 7 -0.41 24.26 26.83
N LYS A 8 0.46 24.55 27.80
CA LYS A 8 1.89 24.28 27.68
C LYS A 8 2.19 22.78 27.54
N SER A 9 1.44 21.94 28.24
CA SER A 9 1.55 20.50 28.13
C SER A 9 1.09 19.99 26.75
N ALA A 10 0.04 20.59 26.17
CA ALA A 10 -0.47 20.20 24.86
C ALA A 10 0.49 20.51 23.70
N PHE A 11 1.30 21.58 23.83
CA PHE A 11 2.27 22.01 22.81
C PHE A 11 3.73 21.70 23.18
N GLY A 12 3.96 20.85 24.16
CA GLY A 12 5.30 20.42 24.55
C GLY A 12 5.97 19.55 23.47
N LEU A 13 7.30 19.60 23.41
CA LEU A 13 8.09 18.86 22.42
C LEU A 13 7.82 17.34 22.47
N GLN A 14 7.57 16.81 23.62
CA GLN A 14 7.25 15.39 23.86
C GLN A 14 5.89 15.00 23.23
N GLN A 15 4.90 15.88 23.30
CA GLN A 15 3.57 15.66 22.71
C GLN A 15 3.63 15.78 21.18
N VAL A 16 4.40 16.73 20.66
CA VAL A 16 4.61 16.89 19.21
C VAL A 16 5.32 15.68 18.63
N THR A 17 6.37 15.19 19.28
CA THR A 17 7.09 13.98 18.81
C THR A 17 6.20 12.73 18.94
N GLY A 18 5.46 12.57 20.03
CA GLY A 18 4.51 11.47 20.20
C GLY A 18 3.39 11.51 19.16
N GLY A 19 2.86 12.69 18.86
CA GLY A 19 1.87 12.88 17.82
C GLY A 19 2.39 12.56 16.42
N ALA A 20 3.61 12.97 16.09
CA ALA A 20 4.24 12.66 14.81
C ALA A 20 4.48 11.16 14.62
N VAL A 21 5.00 10.47 15.63
CA VAL A 21 5.19 9.01 15.62
C VAL A 21 3.83 8.30 15.50
N GLY A 22 2.83 8.72 16.27
CA GLY A 22 1.48 8.16 16.20
C GLY A 22 0.84 8.34 14.83
N ALA A 23 1.00 9.51 14.21
CA ALA A 23 0.52 9.78 12.85
C ALA A 23 1.23 8.91 11.81
N ALA A 24 2.54 8.74 11.93
CA ALA A 24 3.32 7.89 11.04
C ALA A 24 2.89 6.41 11.12
N ILE A 25 2.71 5.90 12.34
CA ILE A 25 2.21 4.53 12.57
C ILE A 25 0.81 4.37 11.99
N LEU A 26 -0.10 5.32 12.27
CA LEU A 26 -1.48 5.28 11.76
C LEU A 26 -1.52 5.27 10.23
N GLN A 27 -0.73 6.11 9.59
CA GLN A 27 -0.65 6.16 8.13
C GLN A 27 -0.02 4.89 7.55
N GLY A 28 0.99 4.34 8.21
CA GLY A 28 1.60 3.06 7.83
C GLY A 28 0.59 1.92 7.88
N ILE A 29 -0.17 1.81 8.98
CA ILE A 29 -1.22 0.80 9.15
C ILE A 29 -2.31 0.96 8.08
N LYS A 30 -2.84 2.17 7.88
CA LYS A 30 -3.88 2.44 6.86
C LYS A 30 -3.41 2.05 5.46
N ARG A 31 -2.18 2.40 5.09
CA ARG A 31 -1.63 2.04 3.78
C ARG A 31 -1.37 0.56 3.63
N GLY A 32 -0.85 -0.10 4.66
CA GLY A 32 -0.63 -1.54 4.67
C GLY A 32 -1.94 -2.32 4.52
N LEU A 33 -2.97 -1.96 5.28
CA LEU A 33 -4.29 -2.58 5.16
C LEU A 33 -4.89 -2.40 3.76
N PHE A 34 -4.76 -1.21 3.18
CA PHE A 34 -5.26 -0.93 1.84
C PHE A 34 -4.47 -1.68 0.76
N SER A 35 -3.14 -1.68 0.83
CA SER A 35 -2.27 -2.34 -0.15
C SER A 35 -2.46 -3.85 -0.19
N ASN A 36 -2.71 -4.47 0.96
CA ASN A 36 -2.95 -5.90 1.09
C ASN A 36 -4.43 -6.29 0.97
N GLU A 37 -5.31 -5.34 0.62
CA GLU A 37 -6.76 -5.51 0.53
C GLU A 37 -7.39 -6.13 1.80
N ALA A 38 -6.76 -5.91 2.95
CA ALA A 38 -7.15 -6.51 4.22
C ALA A 38 -8.52 -5.99 4.67
N GLY A 39 -9.50 -6.89 4.75
CA GLY A 39 -10.86 -6.56 5.14
C GLY A 39 -11.76 -6.01 4.03
N MET A 40 -11.27 -5.85 2.79
CA MET A 40 -12.06 -5.36 1.67
C MET A 40 -12.91 -6.44 0.98
N GLY A 41 -12.57 -7.72 1.19
CA GLY A 41 -13.34 -8.85 0.64
C GLY A 41 -13.00 -9.25 -0.79
N SER A 42 -12.20 -8.47 -1.52
CA SER A 42 -11.83 -8.74 -2.92
C SER A 42 -11.04 -10.04 -3.09
N ALA A 43 -10.00 -10.23 -2.28
CA ALA A 43 -9.19 -11.45 -2.31
C ALA A 43 -9.98 -12.73 -1.97
N PRO A 44 -10.86 -12.76 -0.94
CA PRO A 44 -11.75 -13.89 -0.70
C PRO A 44 -12.70 -14.20 -1.86
N ASN A 45 -13.26 -13.19 -2.53
CA ASN A 45 -14.15 -13.38 -3.69
C ASN A 45 -13.41 -14.06 -4.85
N ALA A 46 -12.21 -13.61 -5.18
CA ALA A 46 -11.39 -14.28 -6.18
C ALA A 46 -10.98 -15.71 -5.76
N ALA A 47 -10.67 -15.90 -4.49
CA ALA A 47 -10.29 -17.20 -3.94
C ALA A 47 -11.44 -18.21 -3.93
N ALA A 48 -12.69 -17.78 -3.83
CA ALA A 48 -13.87 -18.63 -3.81
C ALA A 48 -14.04 -19.46 -5.09
N THR A 49 -13.58 -18.95 -6.24
CA THR A 49 -13.65 -19.64 -7.53
C THR A 49 -12.49 -20.62 -7.78
N ALA A 50 -11.52 -20.71 -6.87
CA ALA A 50 -10.37 -21.56 -7.05
C ALA A 50 -10.75 -23.06 -6.88
N ALA A 51 -10.42 -23.87 -7.87
CA ALA A 51 -10.61 -25.32 -7.83
C ALA A 51 -9.56 -25.98 -6.94
N VAL A 52 -9.79 -25.99 -5.62
CA VAL A 52 -8.90 -26.57 -4.62
C VAL A 52 -9.61 -27.62 -3.79
N PRO A 53 -8.91 -28.70 -3.38
CA PRO A 53 -9.53 -29.78 -2.62
C PRO A 53 -10.01 -29.35 -1.23
N HIS A 54 -9.48 -28.27 -0.67
CA HIS A 54 -9.88 -27.78 0.64
C HIS A 54 -9.70 -26.24 0.73
N PRO A 55 -10.68 -25.48 1.25
CA PRO A 55 -10.64 -24.01 1.33
C PRO A 55 -9.43 -23.47 2.11
N VAL A 56 -8.99 -24.14 3.17
CA VAL A 56 -7.83 -23.76 3.99
C VAL A 56 -6.55 -23.69 3.15
N LYS A 57 -6.40 -24.57 2.15
CA LYS A 57 -5.23 -24.54 1.26
C LYS A 57 -5.15 -23.22 0.48
N GLN A 58 -6.27 -22.76 -0.03
CA GLN A 58 -6.34 -21.47 -0.73
C GLN A 58 -6.06 -20.29 0.20
N GLY A 59 -6.60 -20.32 1.43
CA GLY A 59 -6.30 -19.30 2.45
C GLY A 59 -4.82 -19.22 2.80
N LEU A 60 -4.14 -20.35 2.93
CA LEU A 60 -2.69 -20.38 3.18
C LEU A 60 -1.88 -19.82 2.02
N ILE A 61 -2.26 -20.12 0.78
CA ILE A 61 -1.61 -19.58 -0.43
C ILE A 61 -1.78 -18.06 -0.47
N GLN A 62 -2.95 -17.53 -0.19
CA GLN A 62 -3.21 -16.10 -0.15
C GLN A 62 -2.39 -15.40 0.94
N SER A 63 -2.35 -15.96 2.15
CA SER A 63 -1.52 -15.45 3.24
C SER A 63 -0.03 -15.41 2.87
N LEU A 64 0.46 -16.45 2.22
CA LEU A 64 1.84 -16.53 1.77
C LEU A 64 2.13 -15.45 0.70
N GLY A 65 1.20 -15.22 -0.22
CA GLY A 65 1.31 -14.16 -1.24
C GLY A 65 1.45 -12.78 -0.60
N VAL A 66 0.58 -12.44 0.35
CA VAL A 66 0.64 -11.17 1.10
C VAL A 66 1.95 -11.03 1.86
N PHE A 67 2.44 -12.11 2.46
CA PHE A 67 3.73 -12.09 3.17
C PHE A 67 4.89 -11.77 2.23
N PHE A 68 4.97 -12.43 1.08
CA PHE A 68 6.02 -12.16 0.09
C PHE A 68 5.92 -10.75 -0.49
N ASP A 69 4.74 -10.28 -0.83
CA ASP A 69 4.53 -8.93 -1.33
C ASP A 69 5.03 -7.88 -0.33
N THR A 70 4.63 -7.99 0.93
CA THR A 70 5.02 -7.04 1.97
C THR A 70 6.51 -7.11 2.29
N MET A 71 7.07 -8.30 2.47
CA MET A 71 8.46 -8.47 2.92
C MET A 71 9.48 -8.22 1.79
N LEU A 72 9.17 -8.55 0.55
CA LEU A 72 10.10 -8.38 -0.55
C LEU A 72 9.82 -7.10 -1.35
N VAL A 73 8.63 -6.96 -1.92
CA VAL A 73 8.34 -5.87 -2.85
C VAL A 73 8.23 -4.53 -2.13
N CYS A 74 7.43 -4.46 -1.07
CA CYS A 74 7.24 -3.21 -0.32
C CYS A 74 8.53 -2.78 0.39
N THR A 75 9.31 -3.72 0.94
CA THR A 75 10.58 -3.41 1.60
C THR A 75 11.64 -2.96 0.60
N ALA A 76 11.75 -3.60 -0.56
CA ALA A 76 12.66 -3.18 -1.62
C ALA A 76 12.35 -1.76 -2.11
N THR A 77 11.07 -1.46 -2.32
CA THR A 77 10.62 -0.11 -2.72
C THR A 77 10.93 0.93 -1.63
N ALA A 78 10.69 0.60 -0.37
CA ALA A 78 10.99 1.49 0.76
C ALA A 78 12.49 1.78 0.86
N ILE A 79 13.35 0.77 0.74
CA ILE A 79 14.80 0.93 0.77
C ILE A 79 15.27 1.78 -0.40
N MET A 80 14.76 1.56 -1.61
CA MET A 80 15.10 2.33 -2.79
C MET A 80 14.75 3.82 -2.61
N ILE A 81 13.59 4.14 -2.04
CA ILE A 81 13.18 5.51 -1.76
C ILE A 81 14.05 6.14 -0.66
N LEU A 82 14.38 5.40 0.40
CA LEU A 82 15.22 5.90 1.51
C LEU A 82 16.67 6.16 1.07
N LEU A 83 17.17 5.42 0.10
CA LEU A 83 18.50 5.62 -0.47
C LEU A 83 18.54 6.77 -1.51
N TYR A 84 17.38 7.32 -1.87
CA TYR A 84 17.31 8.43 -2.80
C TYR A 84 17.87 9.71 -2.18
N SER A 85 18.92 10.28 -2.76
CA SER A 85 19.64 11.45 -2.24
C SER A 85 18.82 12.74 -2.28
N GLY A 86 17.85 12.82 -3.19
CA GLY A 86 16.95 13.96 -3.36
C GLY A 86 15.69 13.93 -2.50
N LEU A 87 15.62 13.06 -1.49
CA LEU A 87 14.44 12.93 -0.62
C LEU A 87 14.26 14.23 0.20
N LYS A 88 13.19 14.95 -0.06
CA LYS A 88 12.80 16.16 0.66
C LYS A 88 11.53 15.89 1.47
N PHE A 89 11.52 16.38 2.70
CA PHE A 89 10.35 16.33 3.58
C PHE A 89 9.72 17.72 3.65
N GLY A 90 8.42 17.83 3.46
CA GLY A 90 7.68 19.09 3.56
C GLY A 90 6.57 19.22 2.50
N GLU A 91 5.89 20.35 2.52
CA GLU A 91 4.74 20.63 1.63
C GLU A 91 5.09 20.62 0.13
N SER A 92 6.34 20.93 -0.22
CA SER A 92 6.84 20.95 -1.60
C SER A 92 7.48 19.61 -2.03
N ALA A 93 7.41 18.57 -1.20
CA ALA A 93 7.97 17.26 -1.53
C ALA A 93 7.14 16.55 -2.60
N PRO A 94 7.76 15.90 -3.58
CA PRO A 94 7.04 15.07 -4.53
C PRO A 94 6.31 13.96 -3.77
N GLN A 95 5.08 13.62 -4.18
CA GLN A 95 4.24 12.67 -3.50
C GLN A 95 3.94 11.45 -4.37
N GLY A 96 3.71 10.30 -3.72
CA GLY A 96 3.26 9.09 -4.38
C GLY A 96 4.28 8.56 -5.40
N VAL A 97 3.82 8.29 -6.60
CA VAL A 97 4.61 7.68 -7.69
C VAL A 97 5.79 8.55 -8.14
N ALA A 98 5.68 9.89 -8.03
CA ALA A 98 6.74 10.80 -8.44
C ALA A 98 8.04 10.61 -7.62
N VAL A 99 7.94 10.28 -6.32
CA VAL A 99 9.11 9.96 -5.49
C VAL A 99 9.78 8.68 -5.99
N THR A 100 8.99 7.64 -6.26
CA THR A 100 9.50 6.37 -6.78
C THR A 100 10.15 6.54 -8.14
N GLN A 101 9.56 7.37 -9.01
CA GLN A 101 10.12 7.69 -10.33
C GLN A 101 11.47 8.40 -10.22
N SER A 102 11.56 9.38 -9.33
CA SER A 102 12.81 10.12 -9.10
C SER A 102 13.90 9.22 -8.54
N ALA A 103 13.57 8.38 -7.56
CA ALA A 103 14.49 7.42 -6.99
C ALA A 103 14.96 6.39 -8.04
N LEU A 104 14.06 5.88 -8.85
CA LEU A 104 14.40 4.92 -9.89
C LEU A 104 15.26 5.53 -11.00
N ASN A 105 14.98 6.79 -11.36
CA ASN A 105 15.81 7.52 -12.32
C ASN A 105 17.23 7.79 -11.80
N GLU A 106 17.39 8.04 -10.50
CA GLU A 106 18.71 8.20 -9.89
C GLU A 106 19.53 6.90 -9.94
N HIS A 107 18.89 5.76 -9.65
CA HIS A 107 19.58 4.47 -9.60
C HIS A 107 19.78 3.80 -10.96
N LEU A 108 18.85 3.95 -11.89
CA LEU A 108 18.81 3.25 -13.19
C LEU A 108 18.92 4.21 -14.40
N GLY A 109 19.01 5.51 -14.16
CA GLY A 109 19.00 6.51 -15.25
C GLY A 109 17.66 6.56 -15.97
N SER A 110 17.66 6.97 -17.23
CA SER A 110 16.44 7.12 -18.06
C SER A 110 15.66 5.82 -18.26
N ALA A 111 16.31 4.67 -18.17
CA ALA A 111 15.64 3.36 -18.23
C ALA A 111 14.67 3.15 -17.06
N GLY A 112 14.95 3.74 -15.88
CA GLY A 112 14.09 3.65 -14.70
C GLY A 112 12.70 4.24 -14.92
N GLY A 113 12.62 5.39 -15.59
CA GLY A 113 11.34 6.02 -15.91
C GLY A 113 10.48 5.20 -16.88
N ILE A 114 11.10 4.63 -17.91
CA ILE A 114 10.41 3.75 -18.87
C ILE A 114 9.90 2.49 -18.17
N PHE A 115 10.76 1.85 -17.39
CA PHE A 115 10.39 0.65 -16.62
C PHE A 115 9.20 0.92 -15.70
N LEU A 116 9.24 2.01 -14.95
CA LEU A 116 8.15 2.36 -14.03
C LEU A 116 6.83 2.62 -14.78
N THR A 117 6.89 3.32 -15.92
CA THR A 117 5.70 3.60 -16.74
C THR A 117 5.06 2.30 -17.25
N VAL A 118 5.87 1.38 -17.76
CA VAL A 118 5.38 0.07 -18.22
C VAL A 118 4.79 -0.72 -17.06
N ALA A 119 5.49 -0.78 -15.93
CA ALA A 119 5.03 -1.48 -14.74
C ALA A 119 3.67 -0.93 -14.23
N ILE A 120 3.53 0.39 -14.12
CA ILE A 120 2.27 1.03 -13.68
C ILE A 120 1.15 0.74 -14.68
N THR A 121 1.42 0.77 -15.97
CA THR A 121 0.41 0.48 -17.00
C THR A 121 -0.08 -0.96 -16.89
N LEU A 122 0.82 -1.92 -16.69
CA LEU A 122 0.46 -3.33 -16.48
C LEU A 122 -0.33 -3.53 -15.18
N PHE A 123 0.06 -2.89 -14.08
CA PHE A 123 -0.68 -2.95 -12.83
C PHE A 123 -2.06 -2.30 -12.94
N ALA A 124 -2.17 -1.17 -13.61
CA ALA A 124 -3.47 -0.53 -13.86
C ALA A 124 -4.39 -1.43 -14.69
N PHE A 125 -3.85 -2.04 -15.74
CA PHE A 125 -4.60 -2.98 -16.57
C PHE A 125 -5.06 -4.21 -15.76
N SER A 126 -4.17 -4.82 -14.99
CA SER A 126 -4.53 -5.98 -14.14
C SER A 126 -5.59 -5.61 -13.09
N SER A 127 -5.54 -4.40 -12.53
CA SER A 127 -6.55 -3.91 -11.58
C SER A 127 -7.92 -3.73 -12.25
N VAL A 128 -7.96 -3.23 -13.49
CA VAL A 128 -9.23 -3.10 -14.26
C VAL A 128 -9.82 -4.48 -14.53
N VAL A 129 -9.00 -5.45 -14.95
CA VAL A 129 -9.44 -6.83 -15.19
C VAL A 129 -9.95 -7.47 -13.90
N GLY A 130 -9.24 -7.29 -12.79
CA GLY A 130 -9.64 -7.80 -11.47
C GLY A 130 -10.99 -7.23 -11.02
N ASN A 131 -11.16 -5.91 -11.11
CA ASN A 131 -12.44 -5.27 -10.76
C ASN A 131 -13.60 -5.70 -11.66
N TYR A 132 -13.34 -5.88 -12.94
CA TYR A 132 -14.35 -6.43 -13.87
C TYR A 132 -14.76 -7.86 -13.48
N TYR A 133 -13.81 -8.68 -13.11
CA TYR A 133 -14.06 -10.05 -12.62
C TYR A 133 -14.91 -10.08 -11.34
N TYR A 134 -14.60 -9.22 -10.37
CA TYR A 134 -15.41 -9.10 -9.15
C TYR A 134 -16.85 -8.64 -9.45
N CYS A 135 -17.01 -7.73 -10.39
CA CYS A 135 -18.33 -7.29 -10.83
C CYS A 135 -19.13 -8.41 -11.47
N LEU A 136 -18.50 -9.24 -12.30
CA LEU A 136 -19.16 -10.41 -12.92
C LEU A 136 -19.59 -11.44 -11.90
N LEU A 137 -18.76 -11.76 -10.92
CA LEU A 137 -19.10 -12.71 -9.85
C LEU A 137 -20.33 -12.22 -9.07
N TYR A 138 -20.36 -10.94 -8.70
CA TYR A 138 -21.47 -10.37 -7.95
C TYR A 138 -22.78 -10.38 -8.76
N THR A 139 -22.74 -10.05 -10.04
CA THR A 139 -23.94 -10.04 -10.90
C THR A 139 -24.45 -11.43 -11.25
N SER A 140 -23.57 -12.42 -11.37
CA SER A 140 -23.93 -13.81 -11.63
C SER A 140 -24.63 -14.42 -10.41
N ASP A 141 -24.09 -14.21 -9.22
CA ASP A 141 -24.65 -14.74 -7.95
C ASP A 141 -26.04 -14.12 -7.66
N ALA A 142 -26.22 -12.83 -7.96
CA ALA A 142 -27.50 -12.16 -7.79
C ALA A 142 -28.58 -12.56 -8.85
N ALA A 143 -28.19 -13.21 -9.94
CA ALA A 143 -29.12 -13.68 -10.96
C ALA A 143 -29.63 -15.10 -10.71
N ASP A 144 -28.95 -15.85 -9.86
CA ASP A 144 -29.31 -17.23 -9.50
C ASP A 144 -30.20 -17.32 -8.24
N GLU A 145 -30.48 -16.19 -7.54
CA GLU A 145 -31.48 -16.06 -6.47
C GLU A 145 -32.82 -15.52 -7.02
#